data_87ef67a4021de7abe07a17e5f982014e
#
_entry.id   87ef67a4021de7abe07a17e5f982014e
#
_cell.length_a   1.000
_cell.length_b   1.000
_cell.length_c   1.000
_cell.angle_alpha   90.00
_cell.angle_beta   90.00
_cell.angle_gamma   90.00
#
_symmetry.space_group_name_H-M   'P 1'
#
loop_
_entity.id
_entity.type
_entity.pdbx_description
1 polymer ?
#
loop_
_entity_poly.entity_id
_entity_poly.type
_entity_poly.pdbx_seq_one_letter_code
_entity_poly.pdbx_strand_id
1 'polypeptide(L)'
;MRPSLAVPFLAFILALPLASQSADRPKAEALVKEGIAFLKANGKETFIAEVHKGSGRFHTKPGSALYLFVYDLNGVVLAHGAEANLLGVNRLNVKDPDGKQYIKENIAVAQKKGGGWSDYKRMNPETRKIENKTSFLLAEGGVVVGCGIYK
;
A
#
# COMPACT_ATOMS: atom_id res chain seq x y z
N MET A 1 6.41 41.21 -50.49
CA MET A 1 5.49 40.26 -49.85
C MET A 1 6.18 38.93 -49.65
N ARG A 2 6.50 38.58 -48.41
CA ARG A 2 7.06 37.28 -48.08
C ARG A 2 5.99 36.47 -47.33
N PRO A 3 5.66 35.24 -47.73
CA PRO A 3 4.67 34.45 -47.00
C PRO A 3 5.30 33.91 -45.70
N SER A 4 4.62 34.14 -44.57
CA SER A 4 4.93 33.64 -43.27
C SER A 4 4.55 32.16 -43.21
N LEU A 5 5.52 31.27 -43.04
CA LEU A 5 5.30 29.85 -42.81
C LEU A 5 4.93 29.66 -41.33
N ALA A 6 3.67 29.38 -41.04
CA ALA A 6 3.21 28.94 -39.74
C ALA A 6 3.63 27.49 -39.54
N VAL A 7 4.49 27.26 -38.54
CA VAL A 7 4.87 25.92 -38.10
C VAL A 7 3.79 25.42 -37.12
N PRO A 8 3.12 24.29 -37.37
CA PRO A 8 2.19 23.75 -36.40
C PRO A 8 2.97 23.17 -35.20
N PHE A 9 2.67 23.70 -34.02
CA PHE A 9 3.16 23.16 -32.75
C PHE A 9 2.44 21.85 -32.49
N LEU A 10 3.11 20.71 -32.76
CA LEU A 10 2.61 19.39 -32.47
C LEU A 10 2.76 19.14 -30.96
N ALA A 11 1.67 19.30 -30.21
CA ALA A 11 1.62 18.96 -28.80
C ALA A 11 1.77 17.44 -28.65
N PHE A 12 2.96 17.02 -28.26
CA PHE A 12 3.22 15.63 -27.91
C PHE A 12 2.59 15.37 -26.54
N ILE A 13 1.37 14.83 -26.52
CA ILE A 13 0.74 14.33 -25.30
C ILE A 13 1.48 13.04 -24.92
N LEU A 14 2.36 13.15 -23.95
CA LEU A 14 3.02 11.99 -23.34
C LEU A 14 1.96 11.23 -22.54
N ALA A 15 1.32 10.26 -23.17
CA ALA A 15 0.48 9.30 -22.46
C ALA A 15 1.38 8.42 -21.60
N LEU A 16 1.43 8.70 -20.29
CA LEU A 16 2.09 7.83 -19.32
C LEU A 16 1.38 6.46 -19.30
N PRO A 17 2.13 5.35 -19.27
CA PRO A 17 1.55 4.04 -19.48
C PRO A 17 0.67 3.60 -18.30
N LEU A 18 -0.61 3.37 -18.54
CA LEU A 18 -1.52 2.64 -17.64
C LEU A 18 -1.04 1.20 -17.33
N ALA A 19 -0.02 0.71 -18.02
CA ALA A 19 0.47 -0.67 -17.91
C ALA A 19 1.23 -0.97 -16.59
N SER A 20 1.76 0.04 -15.90
CA SER A 20 2.54 -0.16 -14.66
C SER A 20 1.67 -0.58 -13.48
N GLN A 21 0.46 -0.07 -13.38
CA GLN A 21 -0.44 -0.35 -12.24
C GLN A 21 -1.05 -1.76 -12.26
N SER A 22 -1.29 -2.33 -13.42
CA SER A 22 -1.83 -3.69 -13.55
C SER A 22 -0.81 -4.77 -13.16
N ALA A 23 0.49 -4.50 -13.37
CA ALA A 23 1.57 -5.43 -13.05
C ALA A 23 1.91 -5.48 -11.54
N ASP A 24 1.62 -4.42 -10.78
CA ASP A 24 1.99 -4.36 -9.36
C ASP A 24 0.90 -4.92 -8.43
N ARG A 25 -0.35 -5.00 -8.87
CA ARG A 25 -1.42 -5.65 -8.08
C ARG A 25 -1.11 -7.12 -7.74
N PRO A 26 -0.73 -7.98 -8.69
CA PRO A 26 -0.33 -9.36 -8.37
C PRO A 26 0.85 -9.45 -7.40
N LYS A 27 1.82 -8.52 -7.48
CA LYS A 27 2.96 -8.48 -6.56
C LYS A 27 2.53 -8.12 -5.14
N ALA A 28 1.67 -7.10 -4.97
CA ALA A 28 1.14 -6.71 -3.68
C ALA A 28 0.32 -7.84 -3.04
N GLU A 29 -0.53 -8.49 -3.81
CA GLU A 29 -1.32 -9.65 -3.36
C GLU A 29 -0.43 -10.82 -2.97
N ALA A 30 0.60 -11.13 -3.78
CA ALA A 30 1.56 -12.18 -3.49
C ALA A 30 2.33 -11.90 -2.20
N LEU A 31 2.75 -10.64 -1.97
CA LEU A 31 3.47 -10.25 -0.76
C LEU A 31 2.60 -10.41 0.50
N VAL A 32 1.30 -10.06 0.44
CA VAL A 32 0.37 -10.29 1.55
C VAL A 32 0.19 -11.78 1.82
N LYS A 33 -0.01 -12.60 0.79
CA LYS A 33 -0.12 -14.07 0.94
C LYS A 33 1.15 -14.68 1.51
N GLU A 34 2.31 -14.20 1.10
CA GLU A 34 3.60 -14.61 1.68
C GLU A 34 3.68 -14.23 3.16
N GLY A 35 3.27 -13.01 3.53
CA GLY A 35 3.20 -12.56 4.92
C GLY A 35 2.27 -13.42 5.76
N ILE A 36 1.10 -13.77 5.26
CA ILE A 36 0.14 -14.68 5.94
C ILE A 36 0.75 -16.07 6.12
N ALA A 37 1.40 -16.62 5.10
CA ALA A 37 2.08 -17.93 5.21
C ALA A 37 3.19 -17.89 6.26
N PHE A 38 3.98 -16.81 6.30
CA PHE A 38 5.02 -16.62 7.31
C PHE A 38 4.44 -16.50 8.72
N LEU A 39 3.36 -15.74 8.89
CA LEU A 39 2.62 -15.60 10.15
C LEU A 39 2.16 -16.97 10.67
N LYS A 40 1.55 -17.80 9.82
CA LYS A 40 1.09 -19.15 10.18
C LYS A 40 2.22 -20.09 10.59
N ALA A 41 3.35 -20.00 9.90
CA ALA A 41 4.49 -20.88 10.13
C ALA A 41 5.33 -20.49 11.36
N ASN A 42 5.44 -19.20 11.68
CA ASN A 42 6.41 -18.68 12.65
C ASN A 42 5.77 -17.97 13.87
N GLY A 43 4.47 -17.74 13.84
CA GLY A 43 3.75 -17.02 14.89
C GLY A 43 3.80 -15.50 14.73
N LYS A 44 2.94 -14.83 15.50
CA LYS A 44 2.65 -13.39 15.38
C LYS A 44 3.85 -12.51 15.71
N GLU A 45 4.54 -12.80 16.81
CA GLU A 45 5.68 -12.01 17.28
C GLU A 45 6.84 -12.05 16.29
N THR A 46 7.16 -13.24 15.76
CA THR A 46 8.20 -13.42 14.76
C THR A 46 7.85 -12.73 13.46
N PHE A 47 6.58 -12.79 13.04
CA PHE A 47 6.11 -12.10 11.86
C PHE A 47 6.21 -10.57 11.99
N ILE A 48 5.76 -10.01 13.12
CA ILE A 48 5.86 -8.56 13.40
C ILE A 48 7.33 -8.11 13.34
N ALA A 49 8.23 -8.86 13.99
CA ALA A 49 9.66 -8.55 13.97
C ALA A 49 10.24 -8.57 12.53
N GLU A 50 9.84 -9.54 11.71
CA GLU A 50 10.31 -9.64 10.32
C GLU A 50 9.79 -8.48 9.44
N VAL A 51 8.56 -8.01 9.64
CA VAL A 51 8.03 -6.84 8.94
C VAL A 51 8.80 -5.56 9.29
N HIS A 52 9.26 -5.42 10.55
CA HIS A 52 10.06 -4.27 10.99
C HIS A 52 11.52 -4.32 10.55
N LYS A 53 12.00 -5.47 10.13
CA LYS A 53 13.39 -5.63 9.76
C LYS A 53 13.71 -4.83 8.48
N GLY A 54 14.45 -3.74 8.63
CA GLY A 54 14.72 -2.78 7.55
C GLY A 54 15.39 -3.36 6.30
N SER A 55 16.06 -4.51 6.40
CA SER A 55 16.61 -5.29 5.27
C SER A 55 15.75 -6.51 4.91
N GLY A 56 14.61 -6.68 5.59
CA GLY A 56 13.75 -7.86 5.44
C GLY A 56 12.94 -7.87 4.16
N ARG A 57 12.34 -9.02 3.88
CA ARG A 57 11.52 -9.25 2.67
C ARG A 57 10.24 -8.39 2.62
N PHE A 58 9.74 -7.97 3.76
CA PHE A 58 8.48 -7.24 3.90
C PHE A 58 8.65 -5.73 4.04
N HIS A 59 9.90 -5.25 4.09
CA HIS A 59 10.23 -3.84 4.17
C HIS A 59 10.34 -3.21 2.78
N THR A 60 10.07 -1.90 2.68
CA THR A 60 10.28 -1.16 1.43
C THR A 60 11.74 -1.23 0.99
N LYS A 61 11.94 -1.23 -0.32
CA LYS A 61 13.27 -1.24 -0.94
C LYS A 61 13.44 -0.01 -1.83
N PRO A 62 14.68 0.43 -2.10
CA PRO A 62 14.92 1.51 -3.05
C PRO A 62 14.21 1.23 -4.40
N GLY A 63 13.48 2.22 -4.90
CA GLY A 63 12.71 2.10 -6.14
C GLY A 63 11.45 1.24 -6.05
N SER A 64 10.96 0.93 -4.83
CA SER A 64 9.75 0.16 -4.62
C SER A 64 8.93 0.72 -3.47
N ALA A 65 7.68 1.07 -3.74
CA ALA A 65 6.69 1.44 -2.71
C ALA A 65 5.97 0.23 -2.10
N LEU A 66 6.39 -1.00 -2.41
CA LEU A 66 5.79 -2.23 -1.88
C LEU A 66 6.40 -2.55 -0.51
N TYR A 67 5.52 -2.70 0.48
CA TYR A 67 5.85 -3.11 1.85
C TYR A 67 4.61 -3.67 2.53
N LEU A 68 4.79 -4.50 3.55
CA LEU A 68 3.69 -4.91 4.40
C LEU A 68 3.42 -3.88 5.49
N PHE A 69 2.17 -3.73 5.82
CA PHE A 69 1.70 -3.11 7.05
C PHE A 69 0.74 -4.07 7.76
N VAL A 70 0.77 -4.02 9.09
CA VAL A 70 0.01 -4.92 9.95
C VAL A 70 -0.65 -4.10 11.05
N TYR A 71 -1.94 -4.32 11.28
CA TYR A 71 -2.64 -3.78 12.43
C TYR A 71 -3.60 -4.81 13.04
N ASP A 72 -3.97 -4.61 14.29
CA ASP A 72 -5.00 -5.41 14.92
C ASP A 72 -6.40 -5.00 14.45
N LEU A 73 -7.42 -5.73 14.90
CA LEU A 73 -8.82 -5.44 14.53
C LEU A 73 -9.37 -4.16 15.19
N ASN A 74 -8.63 -3.54 16.12
CA ASN A 74 -8.94 -2.25 16.75
C ASN A 74 -8.21 -1.07 16.07
N GLY A 75 -7.44 -1.33 15.00
CA GLY A 75 -6.74 -0.33 14.22
C GLY A 75 -5.42 0.13 14.82
N VAL A 76 -4.85 -0.59 15.79
CA VAL A 76 -3.50 -0.33 16.31
C VAL A 76 -2.48 -0.90 15.33
N VAL A 77 -1.53 -0.07 14.91
CA VAL A 77 -0.45 -0.51 14.02
C VAL A 77 0.52 -1.39 14.79
N LEU A 78 0.66 -2.64 14.37
CA LEU A 78 1.56 -3.62 14.96
C LEU A 78 2.91 -3.68 14.24
N ALA A 79 2.92 -3.44 12.92
CA ALA A 79 4.12 -3.38 12.11
C ALA A 79 3.89 -2.55 10.85
N HIS A 80 4.95 -1.91 10.35
CA HIS A 80 4.90 -1.12 9.12
C HIS A 80 6.27 -1.11 8.43
N GLY A 81 6.33 -1.69 7.23
CA GLY A 81 7.57 -1.87 6.49
C GLY A 81 8.15 -0.60 5.84
N ALA A 82 7.57 0.58 6.10
CA ALA A 82 8.07 1.86 5.61
C ALA A 82 8.09 2.97 6.67
N GLU A 83 7.22 2.90 7.69
CA GLU A 83 7.02 3.97 8.67
C GLU A 83 7.06 3.40 10.09
N ALA A 84 8.25 3.24 10.66
CA ALA A 84 8.44 2.68 12.00
C ALA A 84 7.81 3.52 13.13
N ASN A 85 7.67 4.84 12.91
CA ASN A 85 7.04 5.76 13.86
C ASN A 85 5.53 5.55 14.07
N LEU A 86 4.90 4.73 13.25
CA LEU A 86 3.49 4.37 13.39
C LEU A 86 3.25 3.21 14.35
N LEU A 87 4.29 2.51 14.79
CA LEU A 87 4.18 1.38 15.70
C LEU A 87 3.45 1.76 17.00
N GLY A 88 2.44 0.98 17.37
CA GLY A 88 1.61 1.20 18.55
C GLY A 88 0.58 2.33 18.43
N VAL A 89 0.54 3.03 17.31
CA VAL A 89 -0.41 4.12 17.10
C VAL A 89 -1.77 3.54 16.68
N ASN A 90 -2.84 3.93 17.39
CA ASN A 90 -4.20 3.60 16.97
C ASN A 90 -4.63 4.54 15.84
N ARG A 91 -4.95 3.99 14.71
CA ARG A 91 -5.33 4.73 13.50
C ARG A 91 -6.77 4.49 13.05
N LEU A 92 -7.58 3.83 13.87
CA LEU A 92 -8.94 3.43 13.52
C LEU A 92 -9.79 4.59 12.97
N ASN A 93 -9.67 5.76 13.59
CA ASN A 93 -10.47 6.94 13.26
C ASN A 93 -9.75 7.95 12.34
N VAL A 94 -8.55 7.63 11.87
CA VAL A 94 -7.82 8.51 10.95
C VAL A 94 -8.58 8.58 9.61
N LYS A 95 -8.70 9.80 9.11
CA LYS A 95 -9.32 10.10 7.82
C LYS A 95 -8.25 10.41 6.78
N ASP A 96 -8.48 10.03 5.56
CA ASP A 96 -7.73 10.53 4.41
C ASP A 96 -8.21 11.96 4.04
N PRO A 97 -7.57 12.64 3.06
CA PRO A 97 -7.98 13.99 2.63
C PRO A 97 -9.43 14.09 2.14
N ASP A 98 -10.03 12.99 1.69
CA ASP A 98 -11.43 12.95 1.27
C ASP A 98 -12.40 12.66 2.43
N GLY A 99 -11.89 12.55 3.66
CA GLY A 99 -12.67 12.29 4.87
C GLY A 99 -12.98 10.81 5.11
N LYS A 100 -12.39 9.89 4.34
CA LYS A 100 -12.59 8.45 4.44
C LYS A 100 -11.85 7.85 5.62
N GLN A 101 -12.55 7.15 6.50
CA GLN A 101 -11.96 6.36 7.59
C GLN A 101 -11.41 5.03 7.04
N TYR A 102 -10.32 5.12 6.30
CA TYR A 102 -9.83 4.00 5.49
C TYR A 102 -9.35 2.80 6.32
N ILE A 103 -8.91 2.97 7.57
CA ILE A 103 -8.52 1.84 8.42
C ILE A 103 -9.73 0.98 8.79
N LYS A 104 -10.88 1.59 9.12
CA LYS A 104 -12.13 0.85 9.36
C LYS A 104 -12.56 0.04 8.14
N GLU A 105 -12.50 0.67 6.97
CA GLU A 105 -12.85 0.00 5.72
C GLU A 105 -11.87 -1.12 5.40
N ASN A 106 -10.58 -0.89 5.59
CA ASN A 106 -9.53 -1.90 5.39
C ASN A 106 -9.77 -3.14 6.27
N ILE A 107 -10.12 -2.94 7.55
CA ILE A 107 -10.45 -4.04 8.46
C ILE A 107 -11.68 -4.81 7.95
N ALA A 108 -12.74 -4.10 7.56
CA ALA A 108 -13.96 -4.73 7.05
C ALA A 108 -13.71 -5.52 5.75
N VAL A 109 -12.86 -4.98 4.85
CA VAL A 109 -12.47 -5.67 3.62
C VAL A 109 -11.62 -6.90 3.91
N ALA A 110 -10.64 -6.79 4.81
CA ALA A 110 -9.74 -7.88 5.18
C ALA A 110 -10.49 -9.09 5.79
N GLN A 111 -11.58 -8.84 6.52
CA GLN A 111 -12.38 -9.88 7.16
C GLN A 111 -13.32 -10.63 6.21
N LYS A 112 -13.48 -10.18 4.96
CA LYS A 112 -14.22 -10.94 3.95
C LYS A 112 -13.47 -12.22 3.59
N LYS A 113 -14.21 -13.25 3.16
CA LYS A 113 -13.62 -14.50 2.66
C LYS A 113 -12.65 -14.21 1.51
N GLY A 114 -11.36 -14.52 1.70
CA GLY A 114 -10.32 -14.25 0.71
C GLY A 114 -9.81 -12.81 0.70
N GLY A 115 -10.24 -11.96 1.63
CA GLY A 115 -9.81 -10.56 1.71
C GLY A 115 -10.36 -9.69 0.58
N GLY A 116 -9.61 -8.67 0.19
CA GLY A 116 -10.00 -7.80 -0.92
C GLY A 116 -9.14 -6.56 -1.07
N TRP A 117 -9.54 -5.70 -2.01
CA TRP A 117 -8.90 -4.43 -2.31
C TRP A 117 -9.67 -3.27 -1.72
N SER A 118 -8.95 -2.26 -1.22
CA SER A 118 -9.50 -1.02 -0.70
C SER A 118 -8.73 0.17 -1.28
N ASP A 119 -9.46 1.21 -1.69
CA ASP A 119 -8.93 2.44 -2.27
C ASP A 119 -9.02 3.59 -1.27
N TYR A 120 -7.94 4.36 -1.12
CA TYR A 120 -7.85 5.54 -0.26
C TYR A 120 -6.68 6.42 -0.66
N LYS A 121 -6.54 7.60 -0.05
CA LYS A 121 -5.38 8.47 -0.26
C LYS A 121 -4.38 8.33 0.87
N ARG A 122 -3.10 8.26 0.53
CA ARG A 122 -2.02 8.12 1.51
C ARG A 122 -0.74 8.77 0.98
N MET A 123 0.12 9.21 1.90
CA MET A 123 1.46 9.65 1.54
C MET A 123 2.26 8.49 0.93
N ASN A 124 2.77 8.69 -0.26
CA ASN A 124 3.70 7.78 -0.89
C ASN A 124 5.11 8.01 -0.29
N PRO A 125 5.76 6.98 0.28
CA PRO A 125 7.07 7.13 0.91
C PRO A 125 8.17 7.51 -0.08
N GLU A 126 8.03 7.19 -1.37
CA GLU A 126 9.01 7.52 -2.41
C GLU A 126 8.90 8.98 -2.86
N THR A 127 7.67 9.44 -3.18
CA THR A 127 7.43 10.78 -3.73
C THR A 127 7.22 11.84 -2.65
N ARG A 128 6.91 11.43 -1.42
CA ARG A 128 6.54 12.31 -0.30
C ARG A 128 5.28 13.14 -0.56
N LYS A 129 4.42 12.68 -1.45
CA LYS A 129 3.15 13.32 -1.82
C LYS A 129 1.97 12.44 -1.41
N ILE A 130 0.81 13.08 -1.18
CA ILE A 130 -0.47 12.37 -1.03
C ILE A 130 -0.92 11.91 -2.41
N GLU A 131 -1.07 10.60 -2.55
CA GLU A 131 -1.45 9.95 -3.80
C GLU A 131 -2.57 8.93 -3.56
N ASN A 132 -3.27 8.58 -4.64
CA ASN A 132 -4.22 7.49 -4.59
C ASN A 132 -3.49 6.17 -4.36
N LYS A 133 -3.95 5.39 -3.39
CA LYS A 133 -3.42 4.09 -3.04
C LYS A 133 -4.53 3.05 -3.10
N THR A 134 -4.22 1.88 -3.64
CA THR A 134 -5.07 0.69 -3.51
C THR A 134 -4.30 -0.39 -2.77
N SER A 135 -4.92 -1.04 -1.78
CA SER A 135 -4.26 -2.06 -0.97
C SER A 135 -5.03 -3.35 -0.98
N PHE A 136 -4.32 -4.46 -1.18
CA PHE A 136 -4.84 -5.79 -0.91
C PHE A 136 -4.71 -6.11 0.58
N LEU A 137 -5.74 -6.71 1.15
CA LEU A 137 -5.90 -6.89 2.59
C LEU A 137 -6.43 -8.29 2.89
N LEU A 138 -5.80 -8.96 3.86
CA LEU A 138 -6.24 -10.24 4.42
C LEU A 138 -6.19 -10.18 5.94
N ALA A 139 -7.20 -10.76 6.60
CA ALA A 139 -7.19 -10.98 8.04
C ALA A 139 -6.82 -12.43 8.35
N GLU A 140 -5.91 -12.61 9.32
CA GLU A 140 -5.48 -13.91 9.81
C GLU A 140 -4.97 -13.78 11.25
N GLY A 141 -5.32 -14.73 12.13
CA GLY A 141 -4.80 -14.78 13.50
C GLY A 141 -5.03 -13.50 14.33
N GLY A 142 -6.16 -12.80 14.10
CA GLY A 142 -6.51 -11.56 14.81
C GLY A 142 -5.76 -10.30 14.33
N VAL A 143 -5.05 -10.38 13.21
CA VAL A 143 -4.40 -9.24 12.57
C VAL A 143 -4.85 -9.05 11.13
N VAL A 144 -4.74 -7.83 10.65
CA VAL A 144 -4.91 -7.46 9.23
C VAL A 144 -3.53 -7.24 8.64
N VAL A 145 -3.25 -7.93 7.55
CA VAL A 145 -2.02 -7.78 6.76
C VAL A 145 -2.38 -7.13 5.43
N GLY A 146 -1.69 -6.08 5.07
CA GLY A 146 -1.92 -5.35 3.84
C GLY A 146 -0.66 -4.95 3.11
N CYS A 147 -0.78 -4.84 1.79
CA CYS A 147 0.21 -4.23 0.90
C CYS A 147 -0.51 -3.40 -0.15
N GLY A 148 -0.03 -2.20 -0.42
CA GLY A 148 -0.65 -1.30 -1.37
C GLY A 148 0.29 -0.82 -2.45
N ILE A 149 -0.33 -0.41 -3.55
CA ILE A 149 0.31 0.26 -4.68
C ILE A 149 -0.24 1.67 -4.81
N TYR A 150 0.58 2.60 -5.25
CA TYR A 150 0.20 3.98 -5.54
C TYR A 150 -0.15 4.13 -7.03
N LYS A 151 -1.10 5.03 -7.34
CA LYS A 151 -1.62 5.26 -8.69
C LYS A 151 -1.16 6.61 -9.22
#